data_6317a41b72fd274debdca84361efaf8e
#
_entry.id   6317a41b72fd274debdca84361efaf8e
#
_cell.length_a   1.000
_cell.length_b   1.000
_cell.length_c   1.000
_cell.angle_alpha   90.00
_cell.angle_beta   90.00
_cell.angle_gamma   90.00
#
_symmetry.space_group_name_H-M   'P 1'
#
loop_
_entity.id
_entity.type
_entity.pdbx_description
1 polymer ?
#
loop_
_entity_poly.entity_id
_entity_poly.type
_entity_poly.pdbx_seq_one_letter_code
_entity_poly.pdbx_strand_id
1 'polypeptide(L)'
;MRRVVEIVDYTASQVDFRPKTTFSLRNRRFDHWTPQYLRYRIQAALRAAIHPEEPSLTPAAIRDLERLLRTDSLGVEWGSGNTTRFFAARTGHLVSYETDPSYYARVAATLRAEHLTNVDYRLIPHDFEGEGDEQEMHRNPVVRAVDQFGDETLDYALVDSAPRGCLSRGIAPKIKHGGLLILDNANWFLPPPPQVQPPAPGSVSAVFGTPGSQTPHHECWPAFVRETAGWQQRWSSNGVQMTLILVKP
;
A
#
# COMPACT_ATOMS: atom_id res chain seq x y z
N MET A 1 1.25 -11.29 27.41
CA MET A 1 0.56 -12.09 26.39
C MET A 1 0.73 -11.39 25.04
N ARG A 2 1.63 -11.86 24.18
CA ARG A 2 1.81 -11.35 22.82
C ARG A 2 0.66 -11.92 21.98
N ARG A 3 -0.35 -11.11 21.66
CA ARG A 3 -1.26 -11.48 20.58
C ARG A 3 -0.48 -11.34 19.27
N VAL A 4 -0.14 -12.46 18.69
CA VAL A 4 0.32 -12.55 17.32
C VAL A 4 -0.79 -11.97 16.46
N VAL A 5 -0.47 -10.97 15.65
CA VAL A 5 -1.40 -10.50 14.61
C VAL A 5 -1.56 -11.67 13.66
N GLU A 6 -2.72 -12.30 13.66
CA GLU A 6 -3.01 -13.41 12.74
C GLU A 6 -2.97 -12.86 11.31
N ILE A 7 -2.15 -13.48 10.50
CA ILE A 7 -2.22 -13.33 9.05
C ILE A 7 -3.33 -14.26 8.60
N VAL A 8 -4.34 -13.69 7.96
CA VAL A 8 -5.47 -14.46 7.44
C VAL A 8 -5.30 -14.58 5.95
N ASP A 9 -5.16 -15.81 5.46
CA ASP A 9 -5.25 -16.12 4.03
C ASP A 9 -6.72 -16.09 3.62
N TYR A 10 -7.05 -15.24 2.65
CA TYR A 10 -8.43 -14.98 2.26
C TYR A 10 -8.55 -14.82 0.74
N THR A 11 -9.60 -15.34 0.16
CA THR A 11 -9.88 -15.18 -1.28
C THR A 11 -10.88 -14.06 -1.54
N ALA A 12 -10.62 -13.24 -2.55
CA ALA A 12 -11.41 -12.05 -2.87
C ALA A 12 -12.88 -12.36 -3.23
N SER A 13 -13.21 -13.62 -3.56
CA SER A 13 -14.59 -14.04 -3.86
C SER A 13 -15.56 -13.86 -2.68
N GLN A 14 -15.05 -13.62 -1.48
CA GLN A 14 -15.85 -13.43 -0.26
C GLN A 14 -16.00 -11.95 0.14
N VAL A 15 -15.46 -11.02 -0.66
CA VAL A 15 -15.52 -9.58 -0.36
C VAL A 15 -16.86 -9.01 -0.80
N ASP A 16 -17.71 -8.65 0.17
CA ASP A 16 -18.98 -7.95 -0.07
C ASP A 16 -18.70 -6.43 -0.22
N PHE A 17 -18.71 -5.95 -1.46
CA PHE A 17 -18.52 -4.54 -1.82
C PHE A 17 -19.79 -3.69 -1.62
N ARG A 18 -20.52 -3.87 -0.55
CA ARG A 18 -21.63 -2.96 -0.25
C ARG A 18 -21.11 -1.62 0.25
N PRO A 19 -21.55 -0.50 -0.35
CA PRO A 19 -21.20 0.82 0.14
C PRO A 19 -21.70 0.98 1.59
N LYS A 20 -20.77 1.06 2.53
CA LYS A 20 -21.10 1.47 3.89
C LYS A 20 -21.35 2.98 3.90
N THR A 21 -22.42 3.40 4.52
CA THR A 21 -22.96 4.76 4.61
C THR A 21 -21.90 5.86 4.74
N THR A 22 -22.11 6.93 3.99
CA THR A 22 -21.33 8.17 3.92
C THR A 22 -20.88 8.70 5.28
N PHE A 23 -19.55 8.75 5.46
CA PHE A 23 -18.92 9.43 6.60
C PHE A 23 -18.65 10.90 6.21
N SER A 24 -19.32 11.84 6.83
CA SER A 24 -19.07 13.26 6.62
C SER A 24 -17.79 13.69 7.35
N LEU A 25 -16.87 14.38 6.66
CA LEU A 25 -15.68 15.02 7.25
C LEU A 25 -16.01 16.00 8.39
N ARG A 26 -17.26 16.50 8.49
CA ARG A 26 -17.77 17.33 9.58
C ARG A 26 -17.85 16.61 10.93
N ASN A 27 -17.87 15.29 10.94
CA ASN A 27 -17.97 14.47 12.15
C ASN A 27 -16.63 13.87 12.58
N ARG A 28 -15.53 14.61 12.45
CA ARG A 28 -14.27 14.26 13.14
C ARG A 28 -14.47 14.37 14.65
N ARG A 29 -15.24 13.46 15.23
CA ARG A 29 -15.30 13.29 16.67
C ARG A 29 -14.12 12.43 17.09
N PHE A 30 -13.59 12.70 18.28
CA PHE A 30 -12.53 11.90 18.91
C PHE A 30 -13.05 10.53 19.38
N ASP A 31 -14.22 10.09 18.94
CA ASP A 31 -14.88 8.85 19.34
C ASP A 31 -14.04 7.59 19.03
N HIS A 32 -13.08 7.72 18.11
CA HIS A 32 -12.13 6.66 17.77
C HIS A 32 -10.93 6.57 18.73
N TRP A 33 -10.74 7.56 19.60
CA TRP A 33 -9.66 7.57 20.59
C TRP A 33 -10.02 6.69 21.79
N THR A 34 -10.24 5.41 21.52
CA THR A 34 -10.41 4.44 22.59
C THR A 34 -9.07 4.17 23.27
N PRO A 35 -9.05 3.72 24.56
CA PRO A 35 -7.81 3.33 25.21
C PRO A 35 -7.01 2.29 24.43
N GLN A 36 -7.70 1.40 23.72
CA GLN A 36 -7.08 0.40 22.85
C GLN A 36 -6.38 1.03 21.64
N TYR A 37 -7.03 1.97 20.96
CA TYR A 37 -6.42 2.68 19.83
C TYR A 37 -5.23 3.53 20.26
N LEU A 38 -5.35 4.25 21.39
CA LEU A 38 -4.24 5.00 21.96
C LEU A 38 -3.03 4.09 22.25
N ARG A 39 -3.28 2.90 22.82
CA ARG A 39 -2.22 1.90 23.03
C ARG A 39 -1.54 1.49 21.73
N TYR A 40 -2.30 1.23 20.66
CA TYR A 40 -1.72 0.90 19.34
C TYR A 40 -0.90 2.06 18.76
N ARG A 41 -1.40 3.29 18.91
CA ARG A 41 -0.66 4.50 18.47
C ARG A 41 0.67 4.65 19.23
N ILE A 42 0.67 4.46 20.54
CA ILE A 42 1.89 4.49 21.35
C ILE A 42 2.85 3.38 20.92
N GLN A 43 2.35 2.16 20.74
CA GLN A 43 3.19 1.04 20.29
C GLN A 43 3.79 1.29 18.92
N ALA A 44 3.02 1.83 17.97
CA ALA A 44 3.52 2.19 16.65
C ALA A 44 4.57 3.30 16.72
N ALA A 45 4.34 4.34 17.54
CA ALA A 45 5.30 5.42 17.73
C ALA A 45 6.60 4.96 18.39
N LEU A 46 6.51 4.10 19.41
CA LEU A 46 7.69 3.50 20.06
C LEU A 46 8.48 2.63 19.09
N ARG A 47 7.79 1.82 18.27
CA ARG A 47 8.46 1.01 17.25
C ARG A 47 9.18 1.89 16.23
N ALA A 48 8.54 2.91 15.73
CA ALA A 48 9.17 3.85 14.79
C ALA A 48 10.38 4.59 15.40
N ALA A 49 10.34 4.87 16.71
CA ALA A 49 11.48 5.49 17.41
C ALA A 49 12.64 4.52 17.65
N ILE A 50 12.35 3.22 17.88
CA ILE A 50 13.37 2.18 18.11
C ILE A 50 13.95 1.68 16.78
N HIS A 51 13.14 1.65 15.73
CA HIS A 51 13.49 1.14 14.39
C HIS A 51 13.18 2.18 13.31
N PRO A 52 13.88 3.33 13.31
CA PRO A 52 13.59 4.42 12.37
C PRO A 52 13.86 4.05 10.91
N GLU A 53 14.62 2.97 10.67
CA GLU A 53 14.94 2.44 9.35
C GLU A 53 13.90 1.46 8.80
N GLU A 54 12.97 0.97 9.63
CA GLU A 54 11.95 0.03 9.17
C GLU A 54 10.97 0.69 8.20
N PRO A 55 10.48 -0.05 7.19
CA PRO A 55 9.43 0.43 6.30
C PRO A 55 8.13 0.70 7.08
N SER A 56 7.34 1.67 6.61
CA SER A 56 6.05 2.04 7.21
C SER A 56 4.95 0.99 7.01
N LEU A 57 5.31 -0.26 6.74
CA LEU A 57 4.41 -1.39 6.62
C LEU A 57 4.09 -2.00 7.99
N THR A 58 3.07 -2.85 8.06
CA THR A 58 2.80 -3.58 9.30
C THR A 58 3.93 -4.58 9.60
N PRO A 59 4.26 -4.82 10.89
CA PRO A 59 5.35 -5.72 11.25
C PRO A 59 5.19 -7.16 10.76
N ALA A 60 3.94 -7.61 10.58
CA ALA A 60 3.68 -8.94 10.03
C ALA A 60 3.96 -8.97 8.52
N ALA A 61 3.54 -7.93 7.78
CA ALA A 61 3.86 -7.81 6.36
C ALA A 61 5.38 -7.75 6.12
N ILE A 62 6.12 -7.01 6.93
CA ILE A 62 7.60 -6.96 6.85
C ILE A 62 8.19 -8.37 6.95
N ARG A 63 7.79 -9.15 7.97
CA ARG A 63 8.28 -10.53 8.15
C ARG A 63 7.91 -11.46 6.99
N ASP A 64 6.73 -11.29 6.39
CA ASP A 64 6.34 -12.07 5.24
C ASP A 64 7.15 -11.69 4.01
N LEU A 65 7.36 -10.41 3.76
CA LEU A 65 8.18 -9.92 2.67
C LEU A 65 9.64 -10.38 2.81
N GLU A 66 10.20 -10.43 4.02
CA GLU A 66 11.54 -10.97 4.27
C GLU A 66 11.70 -12.44 3.89
N ARG A 67 10.60 -13.21 3.90
CA ARG A 67 10.58 -14.63 3.50
C ARG A 67 10.28 -14.84 2.02
N LEU A 68 9.53 -13.93 1.42
CA LEU A 68 9.01 -14.08 0.06
C LEU A 68 9.89 -13.40 -1.00
N LEU A 69 10.58 -12.32 -0.62
CA LEU A 69 11.49 -11.61 -1.52
C LEU A 69 12.77 -12.41 -1.76
N ARG A 70 13.29 -12.31 -2.98
CA ARG A 70 14.50 -12.99 -3.41
C ARG A 70 15.52 -11.96 -3.89
N THR A 71 16.79 -12.28 -3.77
CA THR A 71 17.90 -11.41 -4.17
C THR A 71 17.99 -11.18 -5.68
N ASP A 72 17.29 -11.96 -6.48
CA ASP A 72 17.15 -11.81 -7.93
C ASP A 72 15.81 -11.16 -8.36
N SER A 73 14.93 -10.81 -7.41
CA SER A 73 13.63 -10.23 -7.70
C SER A 73 13.74 -8.86 -8.37
N LEU A 74 12.89 -8.63 -9.36
CA LEU A 74 12.65 -7.34 -10.00
C LEU A 74 11.34 -6.76 -9.48
N GLY A 75 11.39 -5.54 -8.96
CA GLY A 75 10.20 -4.91 -8.40
C GLY A 75 10.03 -3.45 -8.75
N VAL A 76 8.85 -2.95 -8.39
CA VAL A 76 8.50 -1.54 -8.53
C VAL A 76 7.77 -1.04 -7.28
N GLU A 77 7.96 0.23 -6.94
CA GLU A 77 7.16 0.89 -5.90
C GLU A 77 6.70 2.28 -6.35
N TRP A 78 5.52 2.67 -5.87
CA TRP A 78 5.01 4.03 -5.89
C TRP A 78 4.88 4.53 -4.45
N GLY A 79 5.60 5.62 -4.13
CA GLY A 79 5.78 6.13 -2.77
C GLY A 79 7.06 5.62 -2.15
N SER A 80 8.10 6.44 -2.22
CA SER A 80 9.44 6.10 -1.75
C SER A 80 9.63 6.30 -0.25
N GLY A 81 10.74 5.79 0.28
CA GLY A 81 11.12 6.00 1.69
C GLY A 81 11.94 4.85 2.26
N ASN A 82 11.61 4.46 3.49
CA ASN A 82 12.23 3.29 4.11
C ASN A 82 11.88 1.99 3.39
N THR A 83 10.76 1.95 2.66
CA THR A 83 10.39 0.83 1.78
C THR A 83 11.39 0.67 0.65
N THR A 84 11.84 1.77 0.04
CA THR A 84 12.87 1.76 -1.01
C THR A 84 14.15 1.10 -0.51
N ARG A 85 14.63 1.50 0.68
CA ARG A 85 15.80 0.90 1.34
C ARG A 85 15.61 -0.58 1.64
N PHE A 86 14.43 -0.91 2.17
CA PHE A 86 14.08 -2.29 2.53
C PHE A 86 14.10 -3.22 1.32
N PHE A 87 13.49 -2.82 0.21
CA PHE A 87 13.48 -3.60 -1.02
C PHE A 87 14.87 -3.64 -1.67
N ALA A 88 15.53 -2.49 -1.79
CA ALA A 88 16.87 -2.42 -2.39
C ALA A 88 17.90 -3.35 -1.70
N ALA A 89 17.81 -3.46 -0.38
CA ALA A 89 18.70 -4.35 0.39
C ALA A 89 18.41 -5.86 0.21
N ARG A 90 17.26 -6.22 -0.39
CA ARG A 90 16.77 -7.61 -0.43
C ARG A 90 16.50 -8.14 -1.83
N THR A 91 16.50 -7.28 -2.85
CA THR A 91 16.08 -7.64 -4.21
C THR A 91 17.15 -7.24 -5.23
N GLY A 92 17.08 -7.81 -6.42
CA GLY A 92 18.07 -7.59 -7.47
C GLY A 92 17.96 -6.22 -8.11
N HIS A 93 16.72 -5.74 -8.34
CA HIS A 93 16.49 -4.42 -8.92
C HIS A 93 15.13 -3.86 -8.49
N LEU A 94 15.10 -2.55 -8.23
CA LEU A 94 13.90 -1.80 -7.87
C LEU A 94 13.76 -0.57 -8.75
N VAL A 95 12.59 -0.39 -9.37
CA VAL A 95 12.18 0.92 -9.91
C VAL A 95 11.32 1.61 -8.86
N SER A 96 11.70 2.81 -8.43
CA SER A 96 10.99 3.53 -7.37
C SER A 96 10.54 4.90 -7.87
N TYR A 97 9.25 5.21 -7.68
CA TYR A 97 8.65 6.48 -8.09
C TYR A 97 8.28 7.33 -6.88
N GLU A 98 8.63 8.62 -6.96
CA GLU A 98 8.28 9.64 -5.98
C GLU A 98 7.60 10.82 -6.68
N THR A 99 6.65 11.47 -5.99
CA THR A 99 5.89 12.62 -6.53
C THR A 99 6.29 13.93 -5.88
N ASP A 100 6.77 13.93 -4.63
CA ASP A 100 7.25 15.10 -3.91
C ASP A 100 8.75 15.34 -4.18
N PRO A 101 9.12 16.47 -4.83
CA PRO A 101 10.52 16.75 -5.13
C PRO A 101 11.42 16.88 -3.90
N SER A 102 10.89 17.38 -2.79
CA SER A 102 11.67 17.56 -1.55
C SER A 102 11.93 16.21 -0.87
N TYR A 103 10.93 15.35 -0.88
CA TYR A 103 11.05 13.98 -0.36
C TYR A 103 11.97 13.13 -1.24
N TYR A 104 11.83 13.26 -2.57
CA TYR A 104 12.74 12.64 -3.55
C TYR A 104 14.21 12.98 -3.24
N ALA A 105 14.53 14.26 -3.04
CA ALA A 105 15.90 14.68 -2.76
C ALA A 105 16.47 14.04 -1.48
N ARG A 106 15.65 13.91 -0.43
CA ARG A 106 16.04 13.26 0.84
C ARG A 106 16.33 11.76 0.65
N VAL A 107 15.41 11.04 0.02
CA VAL A 107 15.57 9.60 -0.21
C VAL A 107 16.76 9.33 -1.14
N ALA A 108 16.93 10.12 -2.21
CA ALA A 108 18.09 10.03 -3.09
C ALA A 108 19.43 10.24 -2.36
N ALA A 109 19.47 11.15 -1.38
CA ALA A 109 20.66 11.32 -0.55
C ALA A 109 20.94 10.08 0.31
N THR A 110 19.90 9.49 0.90
CA THR A 110 20.02 8.25 1.69
C THR A 110 20.51 7.08 0.84
N LEU A 111 19.92 6.86 -0.35
CA LEU A 111 20.32 5.78 -1.25
C LEU A 111 21.80 5.89 -1.65
N ARG A 112 22.28 7.11 -1.91
CA ARG A 112 23.71 7.37 -2.19
C ARG A 112 24.59 7.09 -0.99
N ALA A 113 24.19 7.55 0.20
CA ALA A 113 24.98 7.36 1.43
C ALA A 113 25.10 5.87 1.81
N GLU A 114 24.09 5.07 1.51
CA GLU A 114 24.04 3.63 1.77
C GLU A 114 24.56 2.78 0.60
N HIS A 115 25.05 3.42 -0.47
CA HIS A 115 25.56 2.75 -1.67
C HIS A 115 24.57 1.77 -2.33
N LEU A 116 23.27 2.05 -2.26
CA LEU A 116 22.21 1.26 -2.88
C LEU A 116 22.12 1.59 -4.38
N THR A 117 22.83 0.83 -5.20
CA THR A 117 23.00 1.09 -6.64
C THR A 117 22.01 0.34 -7.54
N ASN A 118 21.22 -0.56 -6.97
CA ASN A 118 20.21 -1.36 -7.67
C ASN A 118 18.82 -0.71 -7.71
N VAL A 119 18.74 0.60 -7.46
CA VAL A 119 17.50 1.38 -7.49
C VAL A 119 17.51 2.34 -8.67
N ASP A 120 16.57 2.19 -9.59
CA ASP A 120 16.23 3.20 -10.60
C ASP A 120 15.20 4.15 -9.98
N TYR A 121 15.70 5.23 -9.36
CA TYR A 121 14.88 6.16 -8.59
C TYR A 121 14.43 7.35 -9.43
N ARG A 122 13.11 7.52 -9.57
CA ARG A 122 12.49 8.44 -10.52
C ARG A 122 11.53 9.41 -9.85
N LEU A 123 11.64 10.70 -10.20
CA LEU A 123 10.69 11.74 -9.80
C LEU A 123 9.63 11.92 -10.88
N ILE A 124 8.36 11.84 -10.49
CA ILE A 124 7.20 12.24 -11.30
C ILE A 124 6.45 13.31 -10.50
N PRO A 125 6.80 14.60 -10.62
CA PRO A 125 6.18 15.65 -9.82
C PRO A 125 4.67 15.71 -10.08
N HIS A 126 3.88 15.53 -9.01
CA HIS A 126 2.43 15.56 -9.11
C HIS A 126 1.80 15.84 -7.74
N ASP A 127 0.78 16.67 -7.68
CA ASP A 127 0.12 17.06 -6.42
C ASP A 127 -1.22 16.36 -6.17
N PHE A 128 -1.79 15.70 -7.17
CA PHE A 128 -3.10 15.03 -7.12
C PHE A 128 -4.29 15.95 -6.76
N GLU A 129 -4.09 17.27 -6.74
CA GLU A 129 -5.17 18.21 -6.50
C GLU A 129 -6.02 18.39 -7.77
N GLY A 130 -7.35 18.31 -7.63
CA GLY A 130 -8.28 18.54 -8.73
C GLY A 130 -8.35 17.44 -9.77
N GLU A 131 -7.86 16.24 -9.48
CA GLU A 131 -8.02 15.10 -10.38
C GLU A 131 -9.48 14.69 -10.51
N GLY A 132 -9.96 14.64 -11.75
CA GLY A 132 -11.32 14.40 -12.14
C GLY A 132 -11.73 12.93 -12.17
N ASP A 133 -12.30 12.52 -13.28
CA ASP A 133 -12.87 11.19 -13.48
C ASP A 133 -11.78 10.11 -13.79
N GLU A 134 -12.22 8.86 -13.99
CA GLU A 134 -11.35 7.72 -14.31
C GLU A 134 -10.53 7.97 -15.59
N GLN A 135 -11.06 8.70 -16.58
CA GLN A 135 -10.33 8.97 -17.82
C GLN A 135 -9.15 9.93 -17.59
N GLU A 136 -9.32 10.92 -16.73
CA GLU A 136 -8.23 11.82 -16.32
C GLU A 136 -7.19 11.06 -15.53
N MET A 137 -7.61 10.13 -14.65
CA MET A 137 -6.69 9.27 -13.91
C MET A 137 -5.83 8.41 -14.83
N HIS A 138 -6.38 7.86 -15.93
CA HIS A 138 -5.60 7.10 -16.91
C HIS A 138 -4.62 7.97 -17.72
N ARG A 139 -4.80 9.29 -17.77
CA ARG A 139 -3.84 10.23 -18.35
C ARG A 139 -2.78 10.70 -17.37
N ASN A 140 -2.98 10.48 -16.09
CA ASN A 140 -2.05 10.87 -15.04
C ASN A 140 -0.67 10.23 -15.26
N PRO A 141 0.42 11.02 -15.25
CA PRO A 141 1.76 10.50 -15.54
C PRO A 141 2.21 9.44 -14.53
N VAL A 142 1.73 9.53 -13.28
CA VAL A 142 2.05 8.54 -12.23
C VAL A 142 1.40 7.19 -12.55
N VAL A 143 0.14 7.19 -13.04
CA VAL A 143 -0.56 5.96 -13.46
C VAL A 143 0.07 5.41 -14.74
N ARG A 144 0.37 6.28 -15.71
CA ARG A 144 1.02 5.88 -16.98
C ARG A 144 2.41 5.29 -16.80
N ALA A 145 3.07 5.53 -15.68
CA ALA A 145 4.34 4.88 -15.39
C ALA A 145 4.24 3.34 -15.36
N VAL A 146 3.02 2.80 -15.17
CA VAL A 146 2.75 1.36 -15.27
C VAL A 146 2.99 0.80 -16.68
N ASP A 147 2.78 1.61 -17.72
CA ASP A 147 2.90 1.21 -19.13
C ASP A 147 4.35 0.84 -19.53
N GLN A 148 5.32 1.16 -18.69
CA GLN A 148 6.72 0.82 -18.92
C GLN A 148 7.03 -0.66 -18.67
N PHE A 149 6.15 -1.37 -17.98
CA PHE A 149 6.33 -2.77 -17.63
C PHE A 149 5.52 -3.68 -18.54
N GLY A 150 6.15 -4.74 -19.02
CA GLY A 150 5.47 -5.82 -19.74
C GLY A 150 4.60 -6.64 -18.80
N ASP A 151 3.62 -7.36 -19.34
CA ASP A 151 2.83 -8.29 -18.53
C ASP A 151 3.73 -9.41 -17.99
N GLU A 152 3.49 -9.82 -16.76
CA GLU A 152 4.20 -10.91 -16.07
C GLU A 152 5.74 -10.74 -16.04
N THR A 153 6.21 -9.50 -15.89
CA THR A 153 7.65 -9.22 -15.80
C THR A 153 8.14 -8.91 -14.39
N LEU A 154 7.24 -8.54 -13.47
CA LEU A 154 7.58 -8.10 -12.11
C LEU A 154 7.39 -9.23 -11.10
N ASP A 155 8.37 -9.39 -10.21
CA ASP A 155 8.27 -10.32 -9.08
C ASP A 155 7.47 -9.70 -7.93
N TYR A 156 7.51 -8.36 -7.79
CA TYR A 156 6.69 -7.65 -6.80
C TYR A 156 6.39 -6.21 -7.22
N ALA A 157 5.31 -5.66 -6.66
CA ALA A 157 5.00 -4.24 -6.69
C ALA A 157 4.48 -3.76 -5.34
N LEU A 158 4.89 -2.55 -4.90
CA LEU A 158 4.31 -1.84 -3.78
C LEU A 158 3.55 -0.60 -4.28
N VAL A 159 2.32 -0.44 -3.82
CA VAL A 159 1.51 0.76 -4.08
C VAL A 159 1.22 1.46 -2.76
N ASP A 160 1.96 2.55 -2.52
CA ASP A 160 1.82 3.43 -1.34
C ASP A 160 1.69 4.92 -1.74
N SER A 161 1.26 5.20 -2.96
CA SER A 161 0.99 6.54 -3.47
C SER A 161 -0.40 6.64 -4.09
N ALA A 162 -0.95 7.85 -4.21
CA ALA A 162 -2.14 8.11 -4.99
C ALA A 162 -1.81 8.03 -6.51
N PRO A 163 -2.78 7.68 -7.36
CA PRO A 163 -4.09 7.10 -7.06
C PRO A 163 -4.02 5.57 -6.92
N ARG A 164 -4.03 5.08 -5.68
CA ARG A 164 -3.79 3.65 -5.37
C ARG A 164 -4.65 2.68 -6.16
N GLY A 165 -5.95 2.97 -6.35
CA GLY A 165 -6.85 2.06 -7.08
C GLY A 165 -6.42 1.85 -8.52
N CYS A 166 -6.14 2.93 -9.25
CA CYS A 166 -5.75 2.86 -10.65
C CYS A 166 -4.35 2.27 -10.81
N LEU A 167 -3.41 2.62 -9.93
CA LEU A 167 -2.08 1.99 -9.88
C LEU A 167 -2.18 0.50 -9.63
N SER A 168 -2.94 0.08 -8.62
CA SER A 168 -3.11 -1.34 -8.26
C SER A 168 -3.70 -2.15 -9.40
N ARG A 169 -4.74 -1.61 -10.06
CA ARG A 169 -5.36 -2.24 -11.22
C ARG A 169 -4.40 -2.33 -12.40
N GLY A 170 -3.72 -1.24 -12.71
CA GLY A 170 -2.79 -1.19 -13.86
C GLY A 170 -1.60 -2.11 -13.69
N ILE A 171 -1.05 -2.25 -12.46
CA ILE A 171 0.14 -3.05 -12.20
C ILE A 171 -0.16 -4.55 -12.04
N ALA A 172 -1.38 -4.94 -11.66
CA ALA A 172 -1.72 -6.34 -11.43
C ALA A 172 -1.39 -7.28 -12.61
N PRO A 173 -1.67 -6.94 -13.89
CA PRO A 173 -1.27 -7.77 -15.01
C PRO A 173 0.24 -7.95 -15.14
N LYS A 174 1.03 -6.96 -14.68
CA LYS A 174 2.50 -6.94 -14.80
C LYS A 174 3.21 -7.88 -13.83
N ILE A 175 2.50 -8.31 -12.79
CA ILE A 175 3.02 -9.26 -11.78
C ILE A 175 3.07 -10.66 -12.39
N LYS A 176 4.18 -11.37 -12.17
CA LYS A 176 4.37 -12.78 -12.54
C LYS A 176 3.45 -13.70 -11.73
N HIS A 177 3.22 -14.92 -12.21
CA HIS A 177 2.67 -15.98 -11.38
C HIS A 177 3.57 -16.22 -10.16
N GLY A 178 2.97 -16.33 -8.97
CA GLY A 178 3.67 -16.39 -7.68
C GLY A 178 4.24 -15.05 -7.19
N GLY A 179 4.12 -13.99 -7.98
CA GLY A 179 4.59 -12.64 -7.62
C GLY A 179 3.65 -11.92 -6.67
N LEU A 180 4.12 -10.81 -6.11
CA LEU A 180 3.48 -10.10 -5.01
C LEU A 180 2.97 -8.72 -5.44
N LEU A 181 1.73 -8.39 -5.07
CA LEU A 181 1.23 -7.01 -5.09
C LEU A 181 0.95 -6.57 -3.66
N ILE A 182 1.63 -5.53 -3.21
CA ILE A 182 1.60 -5.05 -1.84
C ILE A 182 0.87 -3.70 -1.81
N LEU A 183 -0.15 -3.58 -0.97
CA LEU A 183 -0.92 -2.35 -0.79
C LEU A 183 -0.76 -1.88 0.65
N ASP A 184 -0.15 -0.70 0.85
CA ASP A 184 -0.16 -0.10 2.18
C ASP A 184 -1.42 0.70 2.43
N ASN A 185 -1.82 0.81 3.69
CA ASN A 185 -3.10 1.39 4.14
C ASN A 185 -4.32 0.81 3.38
N ALA A 186 -4.29 -0.46 3.01
CA ALA A 186 -5.32 -1.12 2.21
C ALA A 186 -6.74 -0.97 2.80
N ASN A 187 -6.84 -0.87 4.13
CA ASN A 187 -8.09 -0.62 4.85
C ASN A 187 -8.74 0.73 4.55
N TRP A 188 -8.05 1.65 3.90
CA TRP A 188 -8.64 2.91 3.47
C TRP A 188 -9.56 2.72 2.26
N PHE A 189 -9.34 1.69 1.48
CA PHE A 189 -9.95 1.49 0.17
C PHE A 189 -10.69 0.16 0.06
N LEU A 190 -10.22 -0.87 0.76
CA LEU A 190 -10.73 -2.23 0.68
C LEU A 190 -11.25 -2.69 2.05
N PRO A 191 -12.40 -3.40 2.10
CA PRO A 191 -12.89 -3.98 3.33
C PRO A 191 -11.97 -5.14 3.75
N PRO A 192 -11.36 -5.08 4.95
CA PRO A 192 -10.60 -6.20 5.46
C PRO A 192 -11.53 -7.36 5.81
N PRO A 193 -11.03 -8.61 5.78
CA PRO A 193 -11.78 -9.77 6.25
C PRO A 193 -12.20 -9.59 7.73
N PRO A 194 -13.35 -10.14 8.14
CA PRO A 194 -13.86 -9.99 9.51
C PRO A 194 -12.90 -10.47 10.61
N GLN A 195 -12.01 -11.40 10.28
CA GLN A 195 -11.04 -11.97 11.20
C GLN A 195 -9.84 -11.06 11.48
N VAL A 196 -9.59 -10.11 10.58
CA VAL A 196 -8.49 -9.14 10.75
C VAL A 196 -9.02 -7.95 11.55
N GLN A 197 -8.37 -7.64 12.67
CA GLN A 197 -8.77 -6.51 13.49
C GLN A 197 -8.53 -5.20 12.72
N PRO A 198 -9.58 -4.45 12.36
CA PRO A 198 -9.42 -3.17 11.67
C PRO A 198 -8.81 -2.11 12.61
N PRO A 199 -8.25 -1.02 12.07
CA PRO A 199 -8.00 0.18 12.84
C PRO A 199 -9.27 0.66 13.53
N ALA A 200 -9.13 1.40 14.64
CA ALA A 200 -10.29 1.89 15.37
C ALA A 200 -11.24 2.69 14.47
N PRO A 201 -12.56 2.53 14.61
CA PRO A 201 -13.53 3.29 13.85
C PRO A 201 -13.26 4.80 13.99
N GLY A 202 -13.34 5.55 12.89
CA GLY A 202 -13.08 6.99 12.89
C GLY A 202 -11.61 7.40 12.82
N SER A 203 -10.66 6.45 12.75
CA SER A 203 -9.28 6.79 12.40
C SER A 203 -9.25 7.49 11.03
N VAL A 204 -8.19 8.28 10.77
CA VAL A 204 -7.99 8.93 9.46
C VAL A 204 -8.11 7.89 8.34
N SER A 205 -7.62 6.70 8.58
CA SER A 205 -7.76 5.53 7.73
C SER A 205 -9.21 5.20 7.37
N ALA A 206 -10.12 5.20 8.35
CA ALA A 206 -11.54 4.95 8.13
C ALA A 206 -12.24 6.09 7.36
N VAL A 207 -11.70 7.31 7.41
CA VAL A 207 -12.28 8.49 6.75
C VAL A 207 -11.99 8.48 5.25
N PHE A 208 -10.80 8.10 4.84
CA PHE A 208 -10.43 8.04 3.41
C PHE A 208 -10.96 6.78 2.71
N GLY A 209 -11.30 5.74 3.46
CA GLY A 209 -11.84 4.47 2.94
C GLY A 209 -13.35 4.41 2.83
N THR A 210 -14.07 5.52 2.98
CA THR A 210 -15.53 5.48 2.88
C THR A 210 -15.98 5.38 1.42
N PRO A 211 -16.71 4.34 1.06
CA PRO A 211 -17.44 4.30 -0.21
C PRO A 211 -18.36 5.52 -0.29
N GLY A 212 -18.18 6.36 -1.30
CA GLY A 212 -18.93 7.61 -1.44
C GLY A 212 -18.13 8.88 -1.12
N SER A 213 -16.86 8.82 -0.69
CA SER A 213 -15.97 9.95 -0.89
C SER A 213 -15.85 10.14 -2.40
N GLN A 214 -16.19 11.32 -2.89
CA GLN A 214 -16.14 11.67 -4.33
C GLN A 214 -14.67 11.81 -4.81
N THR A 215 -13.79 10.94 -4.35
CA THR A 215 -12.44 10.90 -4.87
C THR A 215 -12.44 10.04 -6.13
N PRO A 216 -11.90 10.55 -7.24
CA PRO A 216 -11.87 9.86 -8.55
C PRO A 216 -11.26 8.46 -8.50
N HIS A 217 -10.44 8.19 -7.49
CA HIS A 217 -9.79 6.90 -7.26
C HIS A 217 -10.74 5.73 -6.97
N HIS A 218 -12.01 6.03 -6.70
CA HIS A 218 -12.99 5.06 -6.24
C HIS A 218 -13.39 4.04 -7.30
N GLU A 219 -13.40 4.45 -8.57
CA GLU A 219 -13.93 3.62 -9.66
C GLU A 219 -13.00 2.46 -10.06
N CYS A 220 -11.69 2.62 -9.88
CA CYS A 220 -10.73 1.56 -10.19
C CYS A 220 -10.83 0.33 -9.25
N TRP A 221 -11.28 0.52 -8.00
CA TRP A 221 -11.28 -0.54 -7.00
C TRP A 221 -12.22 -1.70 -7.31
N PRO A 222 -13.49 -1.49 -7.75
CA PRO A 222 -14.37 -2.61 -8.10
C PRO A 222 -13.82 -3.47 -9.24
N ALA A 223 -13.17 -2.85 -10.22
CA ALA A 223 -12.51 -3.58 -11.31
C ALA A 223 -11.29 -4.35 -10.79
N PHE A 224 -10.42 -3.71 -10.01
CA PHE A 224 -9.27 -4.35 -9.38
C PHE A 224 -9.65 -5.61 -8.59
N VAL A 225 -10.67 -5.52 -7.73
CA VAL A 225 -11.13 -6.66 -6.92
C VAL A 225 -11.66 -7.80 -7.79
N ARG A 226 -12.39 -7.49 -8.87
CA ARG A 226 -12.83 -8.55 -9.80
C ARG A 226 -11.66 -9.22 -10.50
N GLU A 227 -10.70 -8.43 -10.96
CA GLU A 227 -9.52 -8.92 -11.70
C GLU A 227 -8.57 -9.74 -10.82
N THR A 228 -8.52 -9.45 -9.52
CA THR A 228 -7.69 -10.17 -8.54
C THR A 228 -8.46 -11.17 -7.67
N ALA A 229 -9.70 -11.53 -8.05
CA ALA A 229 -10.59 -12.36 -7.24
C ALA A 229 -10.01 -13.75 -6.89
N GLY A 230 -9.14 -14.30 -7.76
CA GLY A 230 -8.47 -15.59 -7.54
C GLY A 230 -7.13 -15.49 -6.80
N TRP A 231 -6.68 -14.28 -6.44
CA TRP A 231 -5.39 -14.11 -5.80
C TRP A 231 -5.46 -14.42 -4.30
N GLN A 232 -4.42 -15.09 -3.78
CA GLN A 232 -4.29 -15.29 -2.34
C GLN A 232 -4.05 -13.95 -1.65
N GLN A 233 -4.81 -13.67 -0.58
CA GLN A 233 -4.71 -12.42 0.16
C GLN A 233 -4.17 -12.65 1.57
N ARG A 234 -3.17 -11.87 1.95
CA ARG A 234 -2.59 -11.84 3.29
C ARG A 234 -2.76 -10.45 3.88
N TRP A 235 -3.71 -10.33 4.78
CA TRP A 235 -3.98 -9.09 5.51
C TRP A 235 -3.23 -9.06 6.83
N SER A 236 -2.67 -7.93 7.16
CA SER A 236 -2.05 -7.71 8.47
C SER A 236 -2.37 -6.33 9.02
N SER A 237 -2.48 -6.23 10.35
CA SER A 237 -2.82 -4.99 11.05
C SER A 237 -1.90 -4.77 12.25
N ASN A 238 -1.54 -3.51 12.51
CA ASN A 238 -0.92 -3.08 13.77
C ASN A 238 -1.88 -2.30 14.68
N GLY A 239 -3.19 -2.30 14.34
CA GLY A 239 -4.23 -1.54 15.03
C GLY A 239 -4.33 -0.07 14.60
N VAL A 240 -3.41 0.43 13.78
CA VAL A 240 -3.39 1.80 13.25
C VAL A 240 -3.54 1.80 11.73
N GLN A 241 -2.84 0.92 11.06
CA GLN A 241 -2.86 0.73 9.61
C GLN A 241 -2.89 -0.75 9.25
N MET A 242 -3.22 -1.03 8.00
CA MET A 242 -3.24 -2.38 7.45
C MET A 242 -2.46 -2.46 6.16
N THR A 243 -1.66 -3.51 6.03
CA THR A 243 -0.99 -3.87 4.79
C THR A 243 -1.63 -5.13 4.22
N LEU A 244 -1.93 -5.12 2.92
CA LEU A 244 -2.40 -6.27 2.16
C LEU A 244 -1.30 -6.72 1.21
N ILE A 245 -0.98 -8.01 1.24
CA ILE A 245 -0.13 -8.68 0.25
C ILE A 245 -1.04 -9.63 -0.54
N LEU A 246 -1.09 -9.42 -1.86
CA LEU A 246 -1.75 -10.33 -2.79
C LEU A 246 -0.67 -11.15 -3.50
N VAL A 247 -0.91 -12.48 -3.61
CA VAL A 247 -0.04 -13.39 -4.36
C VAL A 247 -0.79 -13.84 -5.61
N LYS A 248 -0.23 -13.57 -6.78
CA LYS A 248 -0.82 -13.99 -8.07
C LYS A 248 -0.74 -15.50 -8.20
N PRO A 249 -1.85 -16.21 -8.53
CA PRO A 249 -1.87 -17.65 -8.66
C PRO A 249 -1.00 -18.17 -9.80
#